data_7def02913e837d2fb0169242106005be
#
_entry.id   7def02913e837d2fb0169242106005be
#
_cell.length_a   1.000
_cell.length_b   1.000
_cell.length_c   1.000
_cell.angle_alpha   90.00
_cell.angle_beta   90.00
_cell.angle_gamma   90.00
#
_symmetry.space_group_name_H-M   'P 1'
#
loop_
_entity.id
_entity.type
_entity.pdbx_description
1 polymer ?
#
loop_
_entity_poly.entity_id
_entity_poly.type
_entity_poly.pdbx_seq_one_letter_code
_entity_poly.pdbx_strand_id
1 'polypeptide(L)'
;MLGIPGCGKSLCAKAIAADWGMPLLRLDPGVLYQKFVGESENQLRQAIRQAEAMAPVVLWIDEIEKAFASASSSSADGGLSQRMFGTLLSWMQDHREPIFIVATANDISNLPPELMRKGRFDEIFFIDLPDPAARQQIISIHLKRKRRDPELFRLDELTDASKDLTGAEIEQAIISALFEAFSDGREVVTEDILKAFTETRPLAVMMSERINKLRHWAKERCVMAD
;
A
#
# COMPACT_ATOMS: atom_id res chain seq x y z
N MET A 1 4.39 6.97 1.46
CA MET A 1 4.34 5.80 2.34
C MET A 1 5.09 4.66 1.73
N LEU A 2 6.10 4.19 2.41
CA LEU A 2 6.96 3.09 2.01
C LEU A 2 6.75 1.93 3.00
N GLY A 3 6.92 0.69 2.58
CA GLY A 3 6.89 -0.42 3.54
C GLY A 3 6.48 -1.76 2.94
N ILE A 4 6.24 -2.71 3.83
CA ILE A 4 5.98 -4.10 3.48
C ILE A 4 4.64 -4.22 2.73
N PRO A 5 4.58 -5.00 1.63
CA PRO A 5 3.31 -5.27 0.94
C PRO A 5 2.28 -5.87 1.90
N GLY A 6 1.01 -5.47 1.75
CA GLY A 6 -0.07 -6.00 2.60
C GLY A 6 -0.21 -5.38 3.99
N CYS A 7 0.62 -4.40 4.37
CA CYS A 7 0.58 -3.74 5.68
C CYS A 7 -0.25 -2.44 5.72
N GLY A 8 -1.16 -2.22 4.78
CA GLY A 8 -2.16 -1.15 4.90
C GLY A 8 -1.83 0.19 4.23
N LYS A 9 -0.72 0.33 3.49
CA LYS A 9 -0.35 1.59 2.81
C LYS A 9 -1.49 2.22 2.01
N SER A 10 -2.13 1.43 1.17
CA SER A 10 -3.25 1.88 0.33
C SER A 10 -4.52 2.18 1.14
N LEU A 11 -4.69 1.54 2.30
CA LEU A 11 -5.80 1.84 3.21
C LEU A 11 -5.61 3.20 3.86
N CYS A 12 -4.38 3.60 4.15
CA CYS A 12 -4.08 4.88 4.75
C CYS A 12 -4.51 6.05 3.86
N ALA A 13 -4.26 5.99 2.54
CA ALA A 13 -4.73 7.02 1.60
C ALA A 13 -6.26 7.15 1.61
N LYS A 14 -6.97 6.01 1.67
CA LYS A 14 -8.44 5.98 1.76
C LYS A 14 -8.94 6.53 3.10
N ALA A 15 -8.26 6.20 4.20
CA ALA A 15 -8.61 6.66 5.53
C ALA A 15 -8.44 8.18 5.65
N ILE A 16 -7.35 8.73 5.16
CA ILE A 16 -7.09 10.18 5.13
C ILE A 16 -8.20 10.91 4.36
N ALA A 17 -8.54 10.45 3.17
CA ALA A 17 -9.59 11.06 2.36
C ALA A 17 -10.95 11.02 3.07
N ALA A 18 -11.28 9.89 3.70
CA ALA A 18 -12.54 9.72 4.43
C ALA A 18 -12.60 10.60 5.69
N ASP A 19 -11.51 10.66 6.47
CA ASP A 19 -11.43 11.44 7.70
C ASP A 19 -11.53 12.94 7.42
N TRP A 20 -10.90 13.41 6.35
CA TRP A 20 -10.97 14.81 5.95
C TRP A 20 -12.21 15.18 5.11
N GLY A 21 -13.05 14.22 4.77
CA GLY A 21 -14.22 14.42 3.91
C GLY A 21 -13.85 14.90 2.51
N MET A 22 -12.65 14.54 2.02
CA MET A 22 -12.15 14.94 0.70
C MET A 22 -12.36 13.83 -0.33
N PRO A 23 -12.60 14.18 -1.61
CA PRO A 23 -12.59 13.20 -2.68
C PRO A 23 -11.21 12.54 -2.79
N LEU A 24 -11.20 11.25 -3.18
CA LEU A 24 -9.99 10.48 -3.42
C LEU A 24 -9.85 10.21 -4.92
N LEU A 25 -8.78 10.72 -5.51
CA LEU A 25 -8.39 10.41 -6.89
C LEU A 25 -7.22 9.43 -6.87
N ARG A 26 -7.38 8.26 -7.50
CA ARG A 26 -6.31 7.26 -7.62
C ARG A 26 -5.60 7.41 -8.96
N LEU A 27 -4.30 7.55 -8.92
CA LEU A 27 -3.40 7.49 -10.07
C LEU A 27 -2.59 6.19 -9.97
N ASP A 28 -2.75 5.31 -10.96
CA ASP A 28 -1.95 4.09 -11.10
C ASP A 28 -0.93 4.29 -12.24
N PRO A 29 0.34 4.50 -11.92
CA PRO A 29 1.35 4.72 -12.94
C PRO A 29 1.50 3.53 -13.89
N GLY A 30 1.26 2.30 -13.43
CA GLY A 30 1.36 1.10 -14.25
C GLY A 30 0.38 1.07 -15.43
N VAL A 31 -0.78 1.70 -15.28
CA VAL A 31 -1.78 1.79 -16.35
C VAL A 31 -1.37 2.81 -17.42
N LEU A 32 -0.63 3.85 -17.02
CA LEU A 32 -0.19 4.90 -17.95
C LEU A 32 0.82 4.39 -18.99
N TYR A 33 1.57 3.32 -18.68
CA TYR A 33 2.60 2.76 -19.55
C TYR A 33 2.13 1.68 -20.54
N GLN A 34 0.86 1.28 -20.46
CA GLN A 34 0.31 0.18 -21.30
C GLN A 34 -0.09 0.63 -22.72
N LYS A 35 0.03 1.91 -23.07
CA LYS A 35 -0.40 2.48 -24.35
C LYS A 35 0.76 3.11 -25.13
N PHE A 36 0.51 3.46 -26.42
CA PHE A 36 1.50 4.04 -27.32
C PHE A 36 2.20 5.29 -26.75
N VAL A 37 3.47 5.47 -27.14
CA VAL A 37 4.43 6.45 -26.59
C VAL A 37 3.92 7.91 -26.48
N GLY A 38 3.00 8.37 -27.30
CA GLY A 38 2.44 9.73 -27.19
C GLY A 38 1.19 9.85 -26.33
N GLU A 39 0.47 8.75 -26.10
CA GLU A 39 -0.78 8.77 -25.33
C GLU A 39 -0.53 8.79 -23.82
N SER A 40 0.54 8.15 -23.36
CA SER A 40 0.86 8.02 -21.95
C SER A 40 1.15 9.38 -21.29
N GLU A 41 1.91 10.26 -21.95
CA GLU A 41 2.19 11.61 -21.45
C GLU A 41 0.91 12.47 -21.41
N ASN A 42 0.06 12.36 -22.42
CA ASN A 42 -1.22 13.07 -22.46
C ASN A 42 -2.16 12.59 -21.35
N GLN A 43 -2.19 11.29 -21.06
CA GLN A 43 -2.99 10.73 -19.98
C GLN A 43 -2.51 11.21 -18.61
N LEU A 44 -1.19 11.27 -18.37
CA LEU A 44 -0.65 11.84 -17.14
C LEU A 44 -1.06 13.31 -16.98
N ARG A 45 -0.89 14.13 -18.04
CA ARG A 45 -1.31 15.53 -18.03
C ARG A 45 -2.82 15.69 -17.80
N GLN A 46 -3.63 14.79 -18.34
CA GLN A 46 -5.08 14.80 -18.15
C GLN A 46 -5.43 14.43 -16.69
N ALA A 47 -4.78 13.43 -16.11
CA ALA A 47 -4.97 13.04 -14.70
C ALA A 47 -4.58 14.17 -13.76
N ILE A 48 -3.48 14.86 -14.03
CA ILE A 48 -3.05 16.06 -13.29
C ILE A 48 -4.11 17.16 -13.35
N ARG A 49 -4.58 17.53 -14.54
CA ARG A 49 -5.65 18.55 -14.70
C ARG A 49 -6.94 18.16 -13.99
N GLN A 50 -7.26 16.86 -13.97
CA GLN A 50 -8.43 16.37 -13.25
C GLN A 50 -8.25 16.55 -11.73
N ALA A 51 -7.04 16.27 -11.19
CA ALA A 51 -6.75 16.51 -9.80
C ALA A 51 -6.87 17.99 -9.44
N GLU A 52 -6.32 18.90 -10.26
CA GLU A 52 -6.43 20.35 -10.08
C GLU A 52 -7.89 20.83 -10.13
N ALA A 53 -8.68 20.32 -11.06
CA ALA A 53 -10.10 20.69 -11.18
C ALA A 53 -10.96 20.14 -10.02
N MET A 54 -10.53 19.08 -9.33
CA MET A 54 -11.24 18.48 -8.20
C MET A 54 -10.77 19.02 -6.84
N ALA A 55 -9.77 19.90 -6.81
CA ALA A 55 -9.23 20.41 -5.56
C ALA A 55 -10.32 21.13 -4.71
N PRO A 56 -10.36 20.94 -3.37
CA PRO A 56 -9.43 20.15 -2.57
C PRO A 56 -9.63 18.62 -2.71
N VAL A 57 -8.54 17.86 -2.92
CA VAL A 57 -8.58 16.43 -3.22
C VAL A 57 -7.38 15.71 -2.61
N VAL A 58 -7.55 14.45 -2.23
CA VAL A 58 -6.44 13.54 -1.94
C VAL A 58 -6.06 12.80 -3.23
N LEU A 59 -4.87 13.04 -3.74
CA LEU A 59 -4.31 12.32 -4.88
C LEU A 59 -3.48 11.14 -4.37
N TRP A 60 -3.97 9.93 -4.56
CA TRP A 60 -3.27 8.72 -4.22
C TRP A 60 -2.53 8.15 -5.43
N ILE A 61 -1.19 8.18 -5.39
CA ILE A 61 -0.33 7.56 -6.40
C ILE A 61 0.07 6.17 -5.89
N ASP A 62 -0.52 5.13 -6.48
CA ASP A 62 -0.34 3.75 -6.03
C ASP A 62 0.86 3.11 -6.70
N GLU A 63 1.75 2.49 -5.89
CA GLU A 63 2.95 1.81 -6.36
C GLU A 63 3.80 2.69 -7.31
N ILE A 64 4.18 3.86 -6.81
CA ILE A 64 4.89 4.88 -7.58
C ILE A 64 6.18 4.34 -8.22
N GLU A 65 6.81 3.30 -7.67
CA GLU A 65 7.97 2.63 -8.23
C GLU A 65 7.71 2.00 -9.60
N LYS A 66 6.47 1.66 -9.92
CA LYS A 66 6.10 1.12 -11.24
C LYS A 66 6.32 2.14 -12.35
N ALA A 67 6.21 3.43 -12.03
CA ALA A 67 6.52 4.50 -12.95
C ALA A 67 7.99 4.48 -13.42
N PHE A 68 8.88 3.81 -12.67
CA PHE A 68 10.32 3.82 -12.92
C PHE A 68 10.87 2.46 -13.36
N ALA A 69 10.12 1.38 -13.17
CA ALA A 69 10.57 0.04 -13.53
C ALA A 69 10.93 -0.09 -15.02
N SER A 70 10.22 0.63 -15.89
CA SER A 70 10.51 0.69 -17.34
C SER A 70 11.65 1.63 -17.70
N ALA A 71 11.98 2.61 -16.85
CA ALA A 71 13.07 3.55 -17.10
C ALA A 71 14.47 2.91 -16.92
N SER A 72 14.56 1.83 -16.15
CA SER A 72 15.81 1.08 -15.93
C SER A 72 16.12 0.05 -17.03
N SER A 73 15.12 -0.33 -17.85
CA SER A 73 15.28 -1.18 -19.01
C SER A 73 15.61 -0.33 -20.24
N SER A 74 16.87 -0.07 -20.47
CA SER A 74 17.47 0.95 -21.33
C SER A 74 17.28 0.83 -22.85
N SER A 75 16.27 0.15 -23.38
CA SER A 75 16.22 -0.10 -24.82
C SER A 75 14.87 -0.03 -25.54
N ALA A 76 13.72 0.04 -24.85
CA ALA A 76 12.44 -0.03 -25.56
C ALA A 76 11.66 1.29 -25.62
N ASP A 77 11.76 2.19 -24.63
CA ASP A 77 10.80 3.28 -24.45
C ASP A 77 11.30 4.69 -24.85
N GLY A 78 12.48 4.81 -25.47
CA GLY A 78 12.98 6.11 -26.00
C GLY A 78 13.00 7.27 -24.99
N GLY A 79 13.16 7.00 -23.68
CA GLY A 79 13.15 8.02 -22.63
C GLY A 79 11.76 8.54 -22.23
N LEU A 80 10.68 7.88 -22.64
CA LEU A 80 9.30 8.26 -22.30
C LEU A 80 9.08 8.26 -20.78
N SER A 81 9.46 7.19 -20.12
CA SER A 81 9.34 7.06 -18.66
C SER A 81 10.04 8.20 -17.94
N GLN A 82 11.21 8.59 -18.40
CA GLN A 82 11.99 9.69 -17.81
C GLN A 82 11.32 11.05 -18.02
N ARG A 83 10.70 11.28 -19.19
CA ARG A 83 9.95 12.53 -19.47
C ARG A 83 8.67 12.63 -18.66
N MET A 84 7.89 11.55 -18.59
CA MET A 84 6.67 11.50 -17.76
C MET A 84 6.98 11.76 -16.31
N PHE A 85 8.06 11.16 -15.82
CA PHE A 85 8.52 11.39 -14.47
C PHE A 85 8.94 12.84 -14.24
N GLY A 86 9.74 13.43 -15.13
CA GLY A 86 10.09 14.85 -15.08
C GLY A 86 8.85 15.74 -15.00
N THR A 87 7.83 15.45 -15.79
CA THR A 87 6.53 16.16 -15.76
C THR A 87 5.84 16.05 -14.41
N LEU A 88 5.76 14.83 -13.83
CA LEU A 88 5.16 14.63 -12.52
C LEU A 88 5.91 15.36 -11.42
N LEU A 89 7.25 15.25 -11.41
CA LEU A 89 8.09 15.91 -10.42
C LEU A 89 8.00 17.44 -10.48
N SER A 90 8.04 18.02 -11.69
CA SER A 90 7.88 19.47 -11.85
C SER A 90 6.52 19.92 -11.36
N TRP A 91 5.47 19.19 -11.72
CA TRP A 91 4.13 19.51 -11.24
C TRP A 91 4.01 19.41 -9.71
N MET A 92 4.57 18.38 -9.07
CA MET A 92 4.56 18.25 -7.61
C MET A 92 5.23 19.43 -6.90
N GLN A 93 6.21 20.09 -7.53
CA GLN A 93 6.90 21.25 -6.98
C GLN A 93 6.15 22.57 -7.22
N ASP A 94 5.48 22.68 -8.36
CA ASP A 94 5.00 23.97 -8.88
C ASP A 94 3.48 24.18 -8.67
N HIS A 95 2.70 23.09 -8.40
CA HIS A 95 1.26 23.22 -8.22
C HIS A 95 0.92 24.05 -6.97
N ARG A 96 -0.17 24.81 -7.05
CA ARG A 96 -0.65 25.71 -5.99
C ARG A 96 -2.02 25.32 -5.44
N GLU A 97 -2.69 24.41 -6.10
CA GLU A 97 -3.99 23.91 -5.72
C GLU A 97 -3.89 23.07 -4.44
N PRO A 98 -4.93 23.08 -3.57
CA PRO A 98 -4.95 22.29 -2.33
C PRO A 98 -5.13 20.79 -2.64
N ILE A 99 -4.04 20.16 -3.07
CA ILE A 99 -3.98 18.73 -3.39
C ILE A 99 -3.06 18.07 -2.37
N PHE A 100 -3.60 17.10 -1.61
CA PHE A 100 -2.79 16.30 -0.70
C PHE A 100 -2.32 15.02 -1.40
N ILE A 101 -1.03 14.89 -1.62
CA ILE A 101 -0.44 13.76 -2.37
C ILE A 101 -0.04 12.66 -1.39
N VAL A 102 -0.59 11.48 -1.59
CA VAL A 102 -0.21 10.25 -0.88
C VAL A 102 0.36 9.25 -1.89
N ALA A 103 1.67 9.07 -1.91
CA ALA A 103 2.31 8.04 -2.73
C ALA A 103 2.60 6.78 -1.90
N THR A 104 2.34 5.61 -2.48
CA THR A 104 2.69 4.31 -1.89
C THR A 104 3.80 3.65 -2.68
N ALA A 105 4.73 2.97 -1.99
CA ALA A 105 5.79 2.18 -2.60
C ALA A 105 6.08 0.90 -1.81
N ASN A 106 6.43 -0.17 -2.51
CA ASN A 106 6.85 -1.45 -1.94
C ASN A 106 8.36 -1.68 -2.08
N ASP A 107 9.01 -0.92 -2.96
CA ASP A 107 10.41 -1.08 -3.27
C ASP A 107 11.10 0.26 -3.50
N ILE A 108 12.15 0.50 -2.75
CA ILE A 108 12.98 1.71 -2.87
C ILE A 108 14.04 1.62 -3.94
N SER A 109 14.45 0.40 -4.31
CA SER A 109 15.57 0.19 -5.24
C SER A 109 15.27 0.74 -6.65
N ASN A 110 13.99 0.83 -6.98
CA ASN A 110 13.51 1.37 -8.24
C ASN A 110 13.08 2.85 -8.17
N LEU A 111 13.18 3.48 -6.98
CA LEU A 111 12.83 4.89 -6.82
C LEU A 111 14.02 5.78 -7.14
N PRO A 112 13.89 6.76 -8.04
CA PRO A 112 14.93 7.74 -8.28
C PRO A 112 15.26 8.54 -7.01
N PRO A 113 16.55 8.79 -6.71
CA PRO A 113 16.97 9.59 -5.56
C PRO A 113 16.32 10.99 -5.53
N GLU A 114 15.96 11.50 -6.70
CA GLU A 114 15.28 12.79 -6.86
C GLU A 114 13.96 12.87 -6.11
N LEU A 115 13.19 11.79 -6.03
CA LEU A 115 11.93 11.75 -5.28
C LEU A 115 12.12 11.99 -3.78
N MET A 116 13.26 11.60 -3.26
CA MET A 116 13.57 11.67 -1.82
C MET A 116 14.18 13.02 -1.40
N ARG A 117 14.33 13.97 -2.35
CA ARG A 117 14.81 15.31 -2.04
C ARG A 117 13.68 16.12 -1.40
N LYS A 118 14.03 16.92 -0.38
CA LYS A 118 13.10 17.88 0.24
C LYS A 118 12.43 18.78 -0.80
N GLY A 119 11.15 19.05 -0.61
CA GLY A 119 10.33 19.86 -1.53
C GLY A 119 9.55 19.08 -2.57
N ARG A 120 9.50 17.72 -2.44
CA ARG A 120 8.65 16.83 -3.26
C ARG A 120 7.70 16.03 -2.40
N PHE A 121 8.24 15.34 -1.40
CA PHE A 121 7.46 14.81 -0.29
C PHE A 121 7.94 15.49 0.99
N ASP A 122 6.99 15.98 1.78
CA ASP A 122 7.28 16.64 3.05
C ASP A 122 7.76 15.61 4.06
N GLU A 123 7.19 14.39 4.00
CA GLU A 123 7.52 13.32 4.93
C GLU A 123 7.43 11.94 4.27
N ILE A 124 8.30 11.03 4.68
CA ILE A 124 8.31 9.64 4.23
C ILE A 124 8.04 8.75 5.44
N PHE A 125 6.90 8.08 5.43
CA PHE A 125 6.52 7.12 6.47
C PHE A 125 6.89 5.70 6.05
N PHE A 126 7.47 4.94 6.97
CA PHE A 126 7.72 3.52 6.80
C PHE A 126 6.70 2.70 7.58
N ILE A 127 6.00 1.81 6.87
CA ILE A 127 5.00 0.91 7.44
C ILE A 127 5.59 -0.49 7.48
N ASP A 128 5.82 -0.99 8.69
CA ASP A 128 6.36 -2.33 8.96
C ASP A 128 5.23 -3.36 9.12
N LEU A 129 5.59 -4.56 9.54
CA LEU A 129 4.62 -5.57 9.97
C LEU A 129 3.82 -5.05 11.17
N PRO A 130 2.54 -5.41 11.28
CA PRO A 130 1.74 -4.98 12.40
C PRO A 130 2.27 -5.57 13.72
N ASP A 131 2.36 -4.74 14.75
CA ASP A 131 2.65 -5.15 16.09
C ASP A 131 1.51 -6.00 16.68
N PRO A 132 1.64 -6.61 17.89
CA PRO A 132 0.59 -7.44 18.47
C PRO A 132 -0.75 -6.70 18.63
N ALA A 133 -0.72 -5.43 19.06
CA ALA A 133 -1.93 -4.64 19.26
C ALA A 133 -2.63 -4.35 17.94
N ALA A 134 -1.88 -3.98 16.91
CA ALA A 134 -2.39 -3.77 15.56
C ALA A 134 -2.94 -5.08 14.97
N ARG A 135 -2.27 -6.25 15.16
CA ARG A 135 -2.80 -7.54 14.69
C ARG A 135 -4.13 -7.88 15.32
N GLN A 136 -4.28 -7.68 16.64
CA GLN A 136 -5.55 -7.90 17.34
C GLN A 136 -6.67 -7.02 16.78
N GLN A 137 -6.36 -5.75 16.50
CA GLN A 137 -7.32 -4.84 15.87
C GLN A 137 -7.67 -5.27 14.44
N ILE A 138 -6.69 -5.67 13.63
CA ILE A 138 -6.90 -6.16 12.27
C ILE A 138 -7.82 -7.37 12.28
N ILE A 139 -7.57 -8.37 13.14
CA ILE A 139 -8.42 -9.55 13.29
C ILE A 139 -9.85 -9.13 13.65
N SER A 140 -10.00 -8.28 14.67
CA SER A 140 -11.32 -7.79 15.11
C SER A 140 -12.08 -7.06 14.02
N ILE A 141 -11.39 -6.20 13.23
CA ILE A 141 -12.00 -5.46 12.11
C ILE A 141 -12.48 -6.43 11.04
N HIS A 142 -11.68 -7.43 10.67
CA HIS A 142 -12.06 -8.38 9.61
C HIS A 142 -13.19 -9.31 10.06
N LEU A 143 -13.22 -9.75 11.31
CA LEU A 143 -14.34 -10.50 11.89
C LEU A 143 -15.64 -9.69 11.84
N LYS A 144 -15.62 -8.42 12.32
CA LYS A 144 -16.77 -7.52 12.27
C LYS A 144 -17.26 -7.28 10.84
N ARG A 145 -16.36 -7.05 9.88
CA ARG A 145 -16.72 -6.90 8.46
C ARG A 145 -17.43 -8.12 7.89
N LYS A 146 -17.12 -9.32 8.40
CA LYS A 146 -17.78 -10.58 8.04
C LYS A 146 -18.99 -10.90 8.93
N ARG A 147 -19.46 -9.93 9.72
CA ARG A 147 -20.60 -10.06 10.64
C ARG A 147 -20.40 -11.16 11.68
N ARG A 148 -19.19 -11.31 12.16
CA ARG A 148 -18.80 -12.18 13.28
C ARG A 148 -18.41 -11.30 14.46
N ASP A 149 -18.92 -11.65 15.66
CA ASP A 149 -18.59 -10.92 16.87
C ASP A 149 -17.18 -11.35 17.35
N PRO A 150 -16.20 -10.43 17.43
CA PRO A 150 -14.86 -10.77 17.89
C PRO A 150 -14.82 -11.32 19.31
N GLU A 151 -15.79 -10.99 20.17
CA GLU A 151 -15.84 -11.46 21.56
C GLU A 151 -16.07 -12.98 21.66
N LEU A 152 -16.58 -13.61 20.61
CA LEU A 152 -16.76 -15.05 20.52
C LEU A 152 -15.47 -15.83 20.22
N PHE A 153 -14.37 -15.10 19.94
CA PHE A 153 -13.08 -15.70 19.55
C PHE A 153 -12.02 -15.41 20.62
N ARG A 154 -11.07 -16.33 20.77
CA ARG A 154 -9.90 -16.14 21.62
C ARG A 154 -8.87 -15.27 20.93
N LEU A 155 -9.09 -13.94 20.99
CA LEU A 155 -8.29 -12.96 20.24
C LEU A 155 -6.81 -13.00 20.60
N ASP A 156 -6.46 -13.29 21.86
CA ASP A 156 -5.06 -13.36 22.30
C ASP A 156 -4.32 -14.52 21.59
N GLU A 157 -4.96 -15.71 21.53
CA GLU A 157 -4.38 -16.86 20.80
C GLU A 157 -4.25 -16.57 19.29
N LEU A 158 -5.25 -15.93 18.70
CA LEU A 158 -5.20 -15.53 17.29
C LEU A 158 -4.10 -14.48 17.04
N THR A 159 -3.93 -13.56 17.99
CA THR A 159 -2.87 -12.54 17.90
C THR A 159 -1.48 -13.17 17.94
N ASP A 160 -1.27 -14.13 18.83
CA ASP A 160 0.01 -14.83 18.92
C ASP A 160 0.28 -15.68 17.68
N ALA A 161 -0.72 -16.42 17.19
CA ALA A 161 -0.60 -17.25 16.00
C ALA A 161 -0.39 -16.45 14.71
N SER A 162 -0.83 -15.19 14.66
CA SER A 162 -0.67 -14.30 13.51
C SER A 162 0.69 -13.59 13.45
N LYS A 163 1.65 -13.99 14.28
CA LYS A 163 3.01 -13.43 14.25
C LYS A 163 3.60 -13.51 12.86
N ASP A 164 4.27 -12.43 12.45
CA ASP A 164 4.92 -12.27 11.13
C ASP A 164 3.95 -12.21 9.93
N LEU A 165 2.64 -12.28 10.15
CA LEU A 165 1.63 -12.07 9.10
C LEU A 165 1.39 -10.57 8.85
N THR A 166 1.24 -10.23 7.59
CA THR A 166 0.74 -8.91 7.17
C THR A 166 -0.77 -8.80 7.38
N GLY A 167 -1.31 -7.58 7.37
CA GLY A 167 -2.75 -7.39 7.48
C GLY A 167 -3.55 -8.07 6.36
N ALA A 168 -3.01 -8.12 5.15
CA ALA A 168 -3.63 -8.81 4.02
C ALA A 168 -3.64 -10.33 4.19
N GLU A 169 -2.58 -10.91 4.74
CA GLU A 169 -2.52 -12.35 5.02
C GLU A 169 -3.48 -12.75 6.15
N ILE A 170 -3.61 -11.90 7.19
CA ILE A 170 -4.60 -12.09 8.26
C ILE A 170 -6.02 -12.07 7.67
N GLU A 171 -6.33 -11.08 6.83
CA GLU A 171 -7.64 -11.02 6.14
C GLU A 171 -7.90 -12.28 5.33
N GLN A 172 -6.94 -12.70 4.51
CA GLN A 172 -7.10 -13.86 3.64
C GLN A 172 -7.28 -15.16 4.42
N ALA A 173 -6.54 -15.34 5.51
CA ALA A 173 -6.65 -16.52 6.36
C ALA A 173 -8.03 -16.58 7.05
N ILE A 174 -8.54 -15.44 7.54
CA ILE A 174 -9.91 -15.38 8.10
C ILE A 174 -10.95 -15.73 7.03
N ILE A 175 -10.79 -15.25 5.80
CA ILE A 175 -11.68 -15.58 4.70
C ILE A 175 -11.63 -17.09 4.40
N SER A 176 -10.45 -17.68 4.35
CA SER A 176 -10.27 -19.11 4.10
C SER A 176 -10.94 -19.97 5.18
N ALA A 177 -10.75 -19.60 6.46
CA ALA A 177 -11.39 -20.27 7.58
C ALA A 177 -12.94 -20.21 7.51
N LEU A 178 -13.47 -19.04 7.11
CA LEU A 178 -14.91 -18.86 6.91
C LEU A 178 -15.46 -19.76 5.79
N PHE A 179 -14.74 -19.87 4.68
CA PHE A 179 -15.15 -20.74 3.56
C PHE A 179 -15.11 -22.22 3.94
N GLU A 180 -14.09 -22.66 4.67
CA GLU A 180 -13.96 -24.06 5.13
C GLU A 180 -15.12 -24.39 6.09
N ALA A 181 -15.38 -23.57 7.11
CA ALA A 181 -16.49 -23.77 8.04
C ALA A 181 -17.85 -23.77 7.34
N PHE A 182 -18.04 -22.86 6.37
CA PHE A 182 -19.27 -22.82 5.56
C PHE A 182 -19.45 -24.08 4.72
N SER A 183 -18.38 -24.61 4.12
CA SER A 183 -18.42 -25.88 3.36
C SER A 183 -18.84 -27.06 4.24
N ASP A 184 -18.48 -27.02 5.52
CA ASP A 184 -18.85 -28.03 6.51
C ASP A 184 -20.27 -27.80 7.09
N GLY A 185 -20.97 -26.76 6.65
CA GLY A 185 -22.32 -26.43 7.12
C GLY A 185 -22.38 -25.91 8.55
N ARG A 186 -21.30 -25.35 9.08
CA ARG A 186 -21.19 -24.85 10.46
C ARG A 186 -20.64 -23.41 10.54
N GLU A 187 -20.80 -22.83 11.70
CA GLU A 187 -20.17 -21.54 11.99
C GLU A 187 -18.66 -21.70 12.21
N VAL A 188 -17.91 -20.65 11.86
CA VAL A 188 -16.47 -20.57 12.10
C VAL A 188 -16.16 -20.46 13.60
N VAL A 189 -15.14 -21.16 14.03
CA VAL A 189 -14.62 -21.10 15.41
C VAL A 189 -13.14 -20.68 15.41
N THR A 190 -12.60 -20.41 16.61
CA THR A 190 -11.20 -19.95 16.74
C THR A 190 -10.22 -20.93 16.12
N GLU A 191 -10.46 -22.24 16.26
CA GLU A 191 -9.61 -23.31 15.75
C GLU A 191 -9.46 -23.28 14.24
N ASP A 192 -10.51 -22.90 13.51
CA ASP A 192 -10.46 -22.79 12.04
C ASP A 192 -9.51 -21.69 11.62
N ILE A 193 -9.55 -20.55 12.33
CA ILE A 193 -8.67 -19.41 12.03
C ILE A 193 -7.23 -19.72 12.44
N LEU A 194 -7.01 -20.38 13.58
CA LEU A 194 -5.69 -20.84 14.01
C LEU A 194 -5.07 -21.80 12.99
N LYS A 195 -5.87 -22.73 12.47
CA LYS A 195 -5.44 -23.64 11.39
C LYS A 195 -5.04 -22.84 10.15
N ALA A 196 -5.88 -21.90 9.71
CA ALA A 196 -5.61 -21.09 8.53
C ALA A 196 -4.35 -20.22 8.69
N PHE A 197 -4.08 -19.67 9.89
CA PHE A 197 -2.83 -18.94 10.16
C PHE A 197 -1.61 -19.87 10.07
N THR A 198 -1.70 -21.09 10.61
CA THR A 198 -0.61 -22.07 10.57
C THR A 198 -0.30 -22.53 9.14
N GLU A 199 -1.31 -22.64 8.29
CA GLU A 199 -1.17 -23.02 6.88
C GLU A 199 -0.66 -21.88 6.01
N THR A 200 -0.81 -20.64 6.47
CA THR A 200 -0.32 -19.45 5.75
C THR A 200 1.20 -19.34 5.88
N ARG A 201 1.90 -19.25 4.76
CA ARG A 201 3.35 -18.97 4.75
C ARG A 201 3.58 -17.46 4.75
N PRO A 202 4.11 -16.87 5.85
CA PRO A 202 4.27 -15.42 5.94
C PRO A 202 5.22 -14.87 4.86
N LEU A 203 4.80 -13.81 4.19
CA LEU A 203 5.63 -13.06 3.25
C LEU A 203 6.92 -12.57 3.93
N ALA A 204 6.82 -12.20 5.20
CA ALA A 204 7.93 -11.75 6.01
C ALA A 204 9.05 -12.78 6.14
N VAL A 205 8.70 -14.07 6.17
CA VAL A 205 9.68 -15.17 6.20
C VAL A 205 10.26 -15.41 4.82
N MET A 206 9.39 -15.47 3.79
CA MET A 206 9.82 -15.72 2.41
C MET A 206 10.71 -14.61 1.84
N MET A 207 10.50 -13.36 2.25
CA MET A 207 11.24 -12.18 1.77
C MET A 207 12.09 -11.54 2.86
N SER A 208 12.52 -12.29 3.86
CA SER A 208 13.20 -11.78 5.05
C SER A 208 14.42 -10.90 4.75
N GLU A 209 15.27 -11.29 3.79
CA GLU A 209 16.43 -10.50 3.40
C GLU A 209 16.05 -9.13 2.83
N ARG A 210 15.03 -9.10 1.96
CA ARG A 210 14.56 -7.86 1.33
C ARG A 210 13.92 -6.94 2.36
N ILE A 211 13.11 -7.49 3.26
CA ILE A 211 12.47 -6.75 4.35
C ILE A 211 13.52 -6.16 5.29
N ASN A 212 14.53 -6.94 5.67
CA ASN A 212 15.61 -6.46 6.55
C ASN A 212 16.42 -5.35 5.89
N LYS A 213 16.72 -5.44 4.60
CA LYS A 213 17.36 -4.35 3.84
C LYS A 213 16.51 -3.09 3.84
N LEU A 214 15.21 -3.24 3.62
CA LEU A 214 14.25 -2.13 3.62
C LEU A 214 14.14 -1.45 4.99
N ARG A 215 14.03 -2.24 6.06
CA ARG A 215 14.04 -1.75 7.46
C ARG A 215 15.32 -0.98 7.79
N HIS A 216 16.49 -1.54 7.41
CA HIS A 216 17.77 -0.87 7.66
C HIS A 216 17.84 0.48 6.94
N TRP A 217 17.41 0.52 5.70
CA TRP A 217 17.36 1.76 4.93
C TRP A 217 16.39 2.80 5.53
N ALA A 218 15.23 2.34 6.00
CA ALA A 218 14.16 3.22 6.53
C ALA A 218 14.52 3.87 7.86
N LYS A 219 15.26 3.19 8.73
CA LYS A 219 15.64 3.68 10.07
C LYS A 219 16.25 5.08 10.11
N GLU A 220 17.02 5.43 9.09
CA GLU A 220 17.72 6.71 9.03
C GLU A 220 17.00 7.76 8.17
N ARG A 221 15.95 7.38 7.45
CA ARG A 221 15.38 8.19 6.36
C ARG A 221 13.88 8.37 6.44
N CYS A 222 13.20 7.60 7.28
CA CYS A 222 11.75 7.59 7.35
C CYS A 222 11.27 7.81 8.79
N VAL A 223 10.07 8.37 8.92
CA VAL A 223 9.31 8.31 10.15
C VAL A 223 8.68 6.91 10.24
N MET A 224 8.88 6.23 11.35
CA MET A 224 8.24 4.93 11.58
C MET A 224 6.75 5.18 11.86
N ALA A 225 5.88 4.52 11.12
CA ALA A 225 4.44 4.54 11.37
C ALA A 225 4.10 3.34 12.24
N ASP A 226 4.10 3.58 13.55
CA ASP A 226 3.70 2.62 14.58
C ASP A 226 2.20 2.72 14.86
#